data_90853db2e19b300bbcd13bbbf8332e98
#
_entry.id   90853db2e19b300bbcd13bbbf8332e98
#
_cell.length_a   1.000
_cell.length_b   1.000
_cell.length_c   1.000
_cell.angle_alpha   90.00
_cell.angle_beta   90.00
_cell.angle_gamma   90.00
#
_symmetry.space_group_name_H-M   'P 1'
#
loop_
_entity.id
_entity.type
_entity.pdbx_description
1 polymer ?
#
loop_
_entity_poly.entity_id
_entity_poly.type
_entity_poly.pdbx_seq_one_letter_code
_entity_poly.pdbx_strand_id
1 'polypeptide(L)'
;MITIIPNEIQQIAQDIYRTIRQKCVGNSAITVLHIADEYSFMVQGTNADTPDNVWLFEIGTEKTAREFFIHNPPTAGEVENAIQVVEDEVMPLHKLLTPHSNLYTVDACILEIARVSAFEESEQGMILCIQDMEHAFTRLAAIISGRPASQDILPTTNAFAATLLILREVMHHLRFPNITIC
;
A
#
# COMPACT_ATOMS: atom_id res chain seq x y z
N MET A 1 14.70 -10.26 12.69
CA MET A 1 15.82 -9.29 12.81
C MET A 1 15.21 -7.96 13.21
N ILE A 2 15.72 -7.24 14.22
CA ILE A 2 15.20 -5.90 14.56
C ILE A 2 15.84 -4.95 13.55
N THR A 3 15.10 -4.55 12.55
CA THR A 3 15.55 -3.52 11.60
C THR A 3 15.63 -2.20 12.34
N ILE A 4 16.83 -1.59 12.42
CA ILE A 4 17.00 -0.26 13.00
C ILE A 4 16.40 0.74 12.00
N ILE A 5 15.27 1.35 12.38
CA ILE A 5 14.60 2.36 11.53
C ILE A 5 15.39 3.66 11.63
N PRO A 6 15.83 4.25 10.51
CA PRO A 6 16.49 5.56 10.51
C PRO A 6 15.63 6.63 11.17
N ASN A 7 16.26 7.54 11.92
CA ASN A 7 15.55 8.60 12.65
C ASN A 7 14.67 9.47 11.74
N GLU A 8 15.11 9.73 10.52
CA GLU A 8 14.34 10.49 9.53
C GLU A 8 13.04 9.78 9.16
N ILE A 9 13.10 8.47 8.88
CA ILE A 9 11.90 7.67 8.56
C ILE A 9 10.98 7.59 9.78
N GLN A 10 11.54 7.45 10.97
CA GLN A 10 10.76 7.42 12.21
C GLN A 10 9.99 8.73 12.44
N GLN A 11 10.61 9.88 12.12
CA GLN A 11 9.95 11.18 12.21
C GLN A 11 8.82 11.32 11.19
N ILE A 12 9.07 10.96 9.91
CA ILE A 12 8.06 10.97 8.85
C ILE A 12 6.87 10.07 9.25
N ALA A 13 7.14 8.87 9.73
CA ALA A 13 6.13 7.92 10.16
C ALA A 13 5.25 8.47 11.30
N GLN A 14 5.87 9.13 12.28
CA GLN A 14 5.18 9.78 13.39
C GLN A 14 4.31 10.95 12.92
N ASP A 15 4.80 11.78 12.01
CA ASP A 15 4.08 12.96 11.52
C ASP A 15 2.87 12.55 10.66
N ILE A 16 3.01 11.56 9.79
CA ILE A 16 1.90 11.01 9.01
C ILE A 16 0.87 10.37 9.95
N TYR A 17 1.31 9.55 10.91
CA TYR A 17 0.42 8.94 11.90
C TYR A 17 -0.39 9.99 12.66
N ARG A 18 0.25 11.03 13.19
CA ARG A 18 -0.40 12.13 13.91
C ARG A 18 -1.41 12.85 13.07
N THR A 19 -1.07 13.15 11.81
CA THR A 19 -1.96 13.82 10.86
C THR A 19 -3.24 13.02 10.61
N ILE A 20 -3.12 11.72 10.39
CA ILE A 20 -4.27 10.84 10.20
C ILE A 20 -5.06 10.67 11.50
N ARG A 21 -4.38 10.48 12.63
CA ARG A 21 -5.02 10.27 13.92
C ARG A 21 -5.91 11.44 14.33
N GLN A 22 -5.53 12.66 14.00
CA GLN A 22 -6.34 13.86 14.25
C GLN A 22 -7.65 13.89 13.46
N LYS A 23 -7.72 13.20 12.32
CA LYS A 23 -8.94 13.08 11.51
C LYS A 23 -9.83 11.91 11.94
N CYS A 24 -9.28 10.94 12.66
CA CYS A 24 -10.01 9.76 13.11
C CYS A 24 -10.84 10.05 14.37
N VAL A 25 -12.09 9.57 14.38
CA VAL A 25 -12.98 9.68 15.54
C VAL A 25 -12.81 8.43 16.42
N GLY A 26 -12.67 8.64 17.73
CA GLY A 26 -12.60 7.55 18.72
C GLY A 26 -11.17 7.07 19.04
N ASN A 27 -11.09 6.08 19.94
CA ASN A 27 -9.82 5.54 20.47
C ASN A 27 -9.45 4.17 19.89
N SER A 28 -10.05 3.77 18.77
CA SER A 28 -9.69 2.51 18.11
C SER A 28 -8.27 2.57 17.57
N ALA A 29 -7.60 1.42 17.52
CA ALA A 29 -6.30 1.32 16.86
C ALA A 29 -6.42 1.71 15.39
N ILE A 30 -5.49 2.51 14.91
CA ILE A 30 -5.32 2.80 13.49
C ILE A 30 -3.99 2.23 13.00
N THR A 31 -4.00 1.80 11.76
CA THR A 31 -2.79 1.40 11.02
C THR A 31 -2.65 2.33 9.83
N VAL A 32 -1.45 2.82 9.59
CA VAL A 32 -1.14 3.69 8.45
C VAL A 32 -0.13 2.98 7.56
N LEU A 33 -0.42 2.93 6.27
CA LEU A 33 0.50 2.50 5.22
C LEU A 33 1.07 3.73 4.53
N HIS A 34 2.37 3.74 4.30
CA HIS A 34 3.07 4.68 3.43
C HIS A 34 3.98 3.93 2.46
N ILE A 35 3.79 4.17 1.16
CA ILE A 35 4.59 3.61 0.08
C ILE A 35 5.36 4.76 -0.58
N ALA A 36 6.65 4.87 -0.27
CA ALA A 36 7.58 5.81 -0.89
C ALA A 36 8.28 5.16 -2.10
N ASP A 37 9.18 5.90 -2.74
CA ASP A 37 9.89 5.43 -3.93
C ASP A 37 10.84 4.26 -3.63
N GLU A 38 11.62 4.36 -2.54
CA GLU A 38 12.68 3.39 -2.21
C GLU A 38 12.33 2.46 -1.05
N TYR A 39 11.32 2.77 -0.26
CA TYR A 39 10.89 1.98 0.89
C TYR A 39 9.39 2.15 1.14
N SER A 40 8.85 1.29 1.97
CA SER A 40 7.51 1.46 2.53
C SER A 40 7.56 1.28 4.04
N PHE A 41 6.59 1.83 4.74
CA PHE A 41 6.44 1.53 6.16
C PHE A 41 4.98 1.39 6.57
N MET A 42 4.79 0.68 7.66
CA MET A 42 3.52 0.69 8.38
C MET A 42 3.73 1.19 9.79
N VAL A 43 2.77 1.96 10.28
CA VAL A 43 2.71 2.39 11.68
C VAL A 43 1.37 2.01 12.27
N GLN A 44 1.36 1.64 13.54
CA GLN A 44 0.13 1.33 14.25
C GLN A 44 0.15 1.93 15.64
N GLY A 45 -1.00 2.38 16.11
CA GLY A 45 -1.14 2.89 17.46
C GLY A 45 -2.57 3.18 17.86
N THR A 46 -2.74 3.37 19.17
CA THR A 46 -4.00 3.76 19.83
C THR A 46 -3.92 5.17 20.42
N ASN A 47 -2.71 5.66 20.64
CA ASN A 47 -2.46 6.98 21.24
C ASN A 47 -2.65 8.10 20.21
N ALA A 48 -2.93 9.32 20.70
CA ALA A 48 -3.16 10.49 19.84
C ALA A 48 -1.86 11.04 19.21
N ASP A 49 -0.74 10.97 19.93
CA ASP A 49 0.46 11.73 19.56
C ASP A 49 1.60 10.87 18.99
N THR A 50 1.66 9.59 19.37
CA THR A 50 2.75 8.70 18.97
C THR A 50 2.22 7.32 18.60
N PRO A 51 2.75 6.70 17.52
CA PRO A 51 2.45 5.32 17.23
C PRO A 51 3.07 4.38 18.27
N ASP A 52 2.44 3.24 18.50
CA ASP A 52 2.96 2.19 19.37
C ASP A 52 4.06 1.37 18.67
N ASN A 53 3.93 1.19 17.35
CA ASN A 53 4.85 0.41 16.53
C ASN A 53 5.08 1.07 15.16
N VAL A 54 6.28 0.87 14.62
CA VAL A 54 6.69 1.24 13.26
C VAL A 54 7.41 0.05 12.64
N TRP A 55 7.07 -0.32 11.41
CA TRP A 55 7.72 -1.37 10.63
C TRP A 55 8.15 -0.81 9.28
N LEU A 56 9.41 -1.01 8.93
CA LEU A 56 10.01 -0.59 7.67
C LEU A 56 10.18 -1.80 6.75
N PHE A 57 9.83 -1.63 5.48
CA PHE A 57 10.00 -2.62 4.41
C PHE A 57 10.94 -2.07 3.36
N GLU A 58 11.82 -2.91 2.84
CA GLU A 58 12.72 -2.57 1.75
C GLU A 58 12.07 -2.70 0.36
N ILE A 59 10.80 -2.36 0.26
CA ILE A 59 9.99 -2.32 -0.97
C ILE A 59 9.42 -0.92 -1.14
N GLY A 60 9.47 -0.38 -2.35
CA GLY A 60 8.94 0.95 -2.69
C GLY A 60 8.54 1.00 -4.16
N THR A 61 7.84 2.05 -4.59
CA THR A 61 7.31 2.13 -5.95
C THR A 61 8.39 2.03 -7.01
N GLU A 62 9.42 2.87 -6.94
CA GLU A 62 10.52 2.91 -7.91
C GLU A 62 11.53 1.78 -7.67
N LYS A 63 11.81 1.44 -6.41
CA LYS A 63 12.71 0.32 -6.08
C LYS A 63 12.17 -0.98 -6.65
N THR A 64 10.92 -1.34 -6.37
CA THR A 64 10.29 -2.56 -6.86
C THR A 64 10.19 -2.57 -8.39
N ALA A 65 9.80 -1.43 -9.00
CA ALA A 65 9.77 -1.31 -10.45
C ALA A 65 11.15 -1.52 -11.07
N ARG A 66 12.19 -0.90 -10.55
CA ARG A 66 13.57 -0.99 -11.07
C ARG A 66 14.18 -2.37 -10.89
N GLU A 67 13.91 -3.05 -9.78
CA GLU A 67 14.53 -4.33 -9.46
C GLU A 67 13.86 -5.51 -10.17
N PHE A 68 12.54 -5.43 -10.44
CA PHE A 68 11.78 -6.56 -10.94
C PHE A 68 11.21 -6.37 -12.36
N PHE A 69 10.95 -5.13 -12.82
CA PHE A 69 10.25 -4.86 -14.07
C PHE A 69 11.19 -4.32 -15.15
N ILE A 70 11.69 -5.21 -16.02
CA ILE A 70 12.54 -4.85 -17.17
C ILE A 70 11.65 -4.35 -18.32
N HIS A 71 10.47 -4.93 -18.49
CA HIS A 71 9.52 -4.59 -19.55
C HIS A 71 8.50 -3.55 -19.05
N ASN A 72 7.90 -2.83 -20.01
CA ASN A 72 6.80 -1.89 -19.71
C ASN A 72 5.67 -2.07 -20.75
N PRO A 73 4.51 -2.60 -20.35
CA PRO A 73 4.18 -3.13 -19.01
C PRO A 73 5.04 -4.34 -18.63
N PRO A 74 5.17 -4.68 -17.35
CA PRO A 74 5.96 -5.83 -16.92
C PRO A 74 5.37 -7.14 -17.46
N THR A 75 6.20 -8.17 -17.56
CA THR A 75 5.72 -9.52 -17.92
C THR A 75 5.10 -10.23 -16.71
N ALA A 76 4.31 -11.27 -16.97
CA ALA A 76 3.72 -12.07 -15.90
C ALA A 76 4.79 -12.69 -14.97
N GLY A 77 5.93 -13.15 -15.51
CA GLY A 77 7.01 -13.69 -14.69
C GLY A 77 7.71 -12.64 -13.83
N GLU A 78 7.83 -11.39 -14.30
CA GLU A 78 8.36 -10.28 -13.53
C GLU A 78 7.44 -9.91 -12.37
N VAL A 79 6.13 -9.88 -12.62
CA VAL A 79 5.12 -9.63 -11.57
C VAL A 79 5.14 -10.73 -10.52
N GLU A 80 5.21 -12.00 -10.92
CA GLU A 80 5.25 -13.14 -10.00
C GLU A 80 6.49 -13.09 -9.09
N ASN A 81 7.65 -12.74 -9.64
CA ASN A 81 8.87 -12.56 -8.85
C ASN A 81 8.75 -11.40 -7.85
N ALA A 82 8.14 -10.30 -8.26
CA ALA A 82 7.90 -9.15 -7.38
C ALA A 82 6.90 -9.50 -6.26
N ILE A 83 5.82 -10.24 -6.55
CA ILE A 83 4.85 -10.72 -5.55
C ILE A 83 5.60 -11.49 -4.46
N GLN A 84 6.43 -12.46 -4.83
CA GLN A 84 7.15 -13.29 -3.86
C GLN A 84 7.98 -12.46 -2.86
N VAL A 85 8.69 -11.44 -3.35
CA VAL A 85 9.51 -10.58 -2.50
C VAL A 85 8.64 -9.69 -1.60
N VAL A 86 7.57 -9.12 -2.14
CA VAL A 86 6.64 -8.29 -1.35
C VAL A 86 5.92 -9.11 -0.29
N GLU A 87 5.51 -10.34 -0.61
CA GLU A 87 4.93 -11.28 0.37
C GLU A 87 5.90 -11.56 1.53
N ASP A 88 7.17 -11.88 1.22
CA ASP A 88 8.18 -12.18 2.22
C ASP A 88 8.42 -11.01 3.20
N GLU A 89 8.31 -9.76 2.72
CA GLU A 89 8.41 -8.56 3.54
C GLU A 89 7.14 -8.31 4.39
N VAL A 90 5.96 -8.54 3.84
CA VAL A 90 4.68 -8.15 4.44
C VAL A 90 4.13 -9.22 5.40
N MET A 91 4.19 -10.50 5.04
CA MET A 91 3.57 -11.58 5.80
C MET A 91 3.95 -11.67 7.29
N PRO A 92 5.22 -11.40 7.68
CA PRO A 92 5.60 -11.44 9.09
C PRO A 92 4.77 -10.50 9.99
N LEU A 93 4.26 -9.37 9.42
CA LEU A 93 3.46 -8.41 10.17
C LEU A 93 2.10 -8.94 10.60
N HIS A 94 1.53 -9.90 9.90
CA HIS A 94 0.20 -10.42 10.22
C HIS A 94 0.03 -10.84 11.68
N LYS A 95 1.11 -11.33 12.31
CA LYS A 95 1.11 -11.76 13.72
C LYS A 95 1.40 -10.64 14.71
N LEU A 96 1.86 -9.49 14.24
CA LEU A 96 2.30 -8.36 15.06
C LEU A 96 1.26 -7.25 15.12
N LEU A 97 0.38 -7.17 14.12
CA LEU A 97 -0.66 -6.16 14.07
C LEU A 97 -1.75 -6.41 15.11
N THR A 98 -2.21 -5.33 15.73
CA THR A 98 -3.40 -5.35 16.57
C THR A 98 -4.63 -5.66 15.71
N PRO A 99 -5.40 -6.70 16.03
CA PRO A 99 -6.59 -7.06 15.26
C PRO A 99 -7.61 -5.92 15.18
N HIS A 100 -8.35 -5.89 14.06
CA HIS A 100 -9.44 -4.93 13.82
C HIS A 100 -9.03 -3.44 13.80
N SER A 101 -7.76 -3.13 13.55
CA SER A 101 -7.36 -1.75 13.24
C SER A 101 -7.81 -1.36 11.83
N ASN A 102 -8.20 -0.09 11.64
CA ASN A 102 -8.52 0.45 10.33
C ASN A 102 -7.24 0.88 9.61
N LEU A 103 -7.17 0.64 8.30
CA LEU A 103 -6.03 1.01 7.46
C LEU A 103 -6.26 2.37 6.82
N TYR A 104 -5.26 3.24 6.90
CA TYR A 104 -5.27 4.60 6.37
C TYR A 104 -4.00 4.89 5.56
N THR A 105 -4.09 5.88 4.68
CA THR A 105 -2.95 6.45 3.96
C THR A 105 -3.19 7.91 3.60
N VAL A 106 -2.12 8.62 3.25
CA VAL A 106 -2.14 9.97 2.62
C VAL A 106 -1.42 9.96 1.27
N ASP A 107 -1.07 8.80 0.75
CA ASP A 107 -0.22 8.65 -0.41
C ASP A 107 -0.94 8.96 -1.72
N ALA A 108 -0.35 9.85 -2.51
CA ALA A 108 -0.88 10.22 -3.82
C ALA A 108 -0.89 9.04 -4.81
N CYS A 109 0.07 8.11 -4.72
CA CYS A 109 0.13 6.93 -5.55
C CYS A 109 -1.03 5.96 -5.27
N ILE A 110 -1.45 5.82 -4.00
CA ILE A 110 -2.64 5.02 -3.63
C ILE A 110 -3.93 5.76 -4.04
N LEU A 111 -3.96 7.09 -3.91
CA LEU A 111 -5.07 7.90 -4.41
C LEU A 111 -5.27 7.72 -5.94
N GLU A 112 -4.19 7.61 -6.71
CA GLU A 112 -4.27 7.32 -8.14
C GLU A 112 -4.92 5.96 -8.41
N ILE A 113 -4.57 4.92 -7.64
CA ILE A 113 -5.21 3.61 -7.74
C ILE A 113 -6.72 3.71 -7.43
N ALA A 114 -7.11 4.41 -6.37
CA ALA A 114 -8.51 4.58 -6.02
C ALA A 114 -9.29 5.27 -7.14
N ARG A 115 -8.72 6.31 -7.78
CA ARG A 115 -9.38 7.06 -8.87
C ARG A 115 -9.62 6.24 -10.14
N VAL A 116 -8.79 5.23 -10.43
CA VAL A 116 -8.96 4.33 -11.59
C VAL A 116 -9.71 3.05 -11.23
N SER A 117 -10.04 2.87 -9.95
CA SER A 117 -10.89 1.82 -9.40
C SER A 117 -12.28 2.38 -9.06
N ALA A 118 -13.16 1.57 -8.48
CA ALA A 118 -14.32 2.08 -7.77
C ALA A 118 -13.91 2.47 -6.35
N PHE A 119 -14.50 3.52 -5.79
CA PHE A 119 -14.27 3.95 -4.40
C PHE A 119 -15.56 4.51 -3.79
N GLU A 120 -15.61 4.54 -2.48
CA GLU A 120 -16.68 5.18 -1.72
C GLU A 120 -16.17 6.47 -1.08
N GLU A 121 -16.99 7.51 -1.06
CA GLU A 121 -16.68 8.74 -0.33
C GLU A 121 -17.15 8.64 1.14
N SER A 122 -16.33 9.13 2.05
CA SER A 122 -16.65 9.23 3.48
C SER A 122 -16.23 10.58 4.04
N GLU A 123 -16.67 10.90 5.27
CA GLU A 123 -16.25 12.12 5.97
C GLU A 123 -14.73 12.14 6.25
N GLN A 124 -14.07 10.97 6.24
CA GLN A 124 -12.64 10.82 6.50
C GLN A 124 -11.78 10.78 5.23
N GLY A 125 -12.39 10.67 4.05
CA GLY A 125 -11.71 10.56 2.76
C GLY A 125 -12.32 9.53 1.84
N MET A 126 -11.55 9.10 0.83
CA MET A 126 -11.97 8.03 -0.09
C MET A 126 -11.71 6.66 0.53
N ILE A 127 -12.65 5.73 0.37
CA ILE A 127 -12.50 4.34 0.81
C ILE A 127 -12.35 3.47 -0.43
N LEU A 128 -11.23 2.77 -0.53
CA LEU A 128 -10.97 1.74 -1.53
C LEU A 128 -11.13 0.38 -0.87
N CYS A 129 -12.09 -0.41 -1.31
CA CYS A 129 -12.26 -1.76 -0.79
C CYS A 129 -11.32 -2.77 -1.49
N ILE A 130 -11.04 -3.88 -0.83
CA ILE A 130 -10.14 -4.90 -1.36
C ILE A 130 -10.63 -5.48 -2.68
N GLN A 131 -11.95 -5.63 -2.88
CA GLN A 131 -12.54 -6.16 -4.11
C GLN A 131 -12.29 -5.23 -5.30
N ASP A 132 -12.38 -3.90 -5.12
CA ASP A 132 -12.15 -2.94 -6.19
C ASP A 132 -10.66 -2.83 -6.52
N MET A 133 -9.79 -2.92 -5.52
CA MET A 133 -8.34 -3.03 -5.71
C MET A 133 -7.97 -4.33 -6.46
N GLU A 134 -8.51 -5.49 -6.08
CA GLU A 134 -8.31 -6.77 -6.78
C GLU A 134 -8.83 -6.71 -8.22
N HIS A 135 -9.95 -5.99 -8.46
CA HIS A 135 -10.45 -5.76 -9.81
C HIS A 135 -9.43 -4.94 -10.63
N ALA A 136 -8.85 -3.88 -10.07
CA ALA A 136 -7.80 -3.10 -10.73
C ALA A 136 -6.58 -3.96 -11.06
N PHE A 137 -6.15 -4.82 -10.14
CA PHE A 137 -5.05 -5.76 -10.36
C PHE A 137 -5.37 -6.78 -11.46
N THR A 138 -6.59 -7.30 -11.51
CA THR A 138 -7.05 -8.21 -12.58
C THR A 138 -7.02 -7.51 -13.95
N ARG A 139 -7.39 -6.23 -14.02
CA ARG A 139 -7.32 -5.43 -15.25
C ARG A 139 -5.86 -5.24 -15.71
N LEU A 140 -4.94 -4.96 -14.77
CA LEU A 140 -3.50 -4.87 -15.04
C LEU A 140 -2.98 -6.22 -15.56
N ALA A 141 -3.33 -7.33 -14.91
CA ALA A 141 -2.94 -8.69 -15.35
C ALA A 141 -3.44 -9.02 -16.76
N ALA A 142 -4.63 -8.54 -17.15
CA ALA A 142 -5.14 -8.69 -18.50
C ALA A 142 -4.30 -7.91 -19.52
N ILE A 143 -3.85 -6.68 -19.20
CA ILE A 143 -2.94 -5.89 -20.04
C ILE A 143 -1.60 -6.62 -20.19
N ILE A 144 -1.03 -7.09 -19.11
CA ILE A 144 0.20 -7.89 -19.08
C ILE A 144 0.08 -9.15 -19.96
N SER A 145 -1.11 -9.74 -19.99
CA SER A 145 -1.42 -10.93 -20.82
C SER A 145 -1.75 -10.60 -22.29
N GLY A 146 -1.62 -9.34 -22.72
CA GLY A 146 -1.74 -8.93 -24.10
C GLY A 146 -3.03 -8.18 -24.47
N ARG A 147 -3.91 -7.86 -23.50
CA ARG A 147 -5.02 -6.93 -23.77
C ARG A 147 -4.46 -5.55 -24.12
N PRO A 148 -4.90 -4.88 -25.20
CA PRO A 148 -4.42 -3.55 -25.53
C PRO A 148 -4.65 -2.56 -24.38
N ALA A 149 -3.57 -1.91 -23.90
CA ALA A 149 -3.63 -0.94 -22.82
C ALA A 149 -4.56 0.25 -23.15
N SER A 150 -4.70 0.60 -24.44
CA SER A 150 -5.62 1.65 -24.90
C SER A 150 -7.12 1.35 -24.66
N GLN A 151 -7.46 0.15 -24.27
CA GLN A 151 -8.82 -0.26 -23.89
C GLN A 151 -9.09 -0.12 -22.39
N ASP A 152 -8.14 0.41 -21.64
CA ASP A 152 -8.24 0.60 -20.20
C ASP A 152 -7.77 2.01 -19.82
N ILE A 153 -8.19 2.49 -18.64
CA ILE A 153 -7.76 3.77 -18.08
C ILE A 153 -6.61 3.61 -17.08
N LEU A 154 -6.16 2.37 -16.84
CA LEU A 154 -5.05 2.11 -15.92
C LEU A 154 -3.75 2.71 -16.47
N PRO A 155 -2.97 3.41 -15.62
CA PRO A 155 -1.60 3.76 -15.96
C PRO A 155 -0.79 2.50 -16.28
N THR A 156 0.08 2.60 -17.30
CA THR A 156 0.92 1.46 -17.73
C THR A 156 2.37 1.59 -17.26
N THR A 157 2.65 2.51 -16.34
CA THR A 157 4.00 2.68 -15.79
C THR A 157 4.36 1.56 -14.83
N ASN A 158 5.63 1.19 -14.81
CA ASN A 158 6.13 0.17 -13.89
C ASN A 158 5.95 0.59 -12.41
N ALA A 159 6.07 1.90 -12.11
CA ALA A 159 5.81 2.45 -10.78
C ALA A 159 4.36 2.22 -10.33
N PHE A 160 3.37 2.46 -11.22
CA PHE A 160 1.96 2.17 -10.92
C PHE A 160 1.74 0.66 -10.67
N ALA A 161 2.32 -0.20 -11.53
CA ALA A 161 2.21 -1.65 -11.36
C ALA A 161 2.82 -2.11 -10.03
N ALA A 162 3.99 -1.57 -9.64
CA ALA A 162 4.63 -1.85 -8.37
C ALA A 162 3.79 -1.38 -7.17
N THR A 163 3.24 -0.16 -7.23
CA THR A 163 2.37 0.38 -6.17
C THR A 163 1.13 -0.48 -5.97
N LEU A 164 0.45 -0.82 -7.07
CA LEU A 164 -0.75 -1.65 -7.02
C LEU A 164 -0.46 -3.05 -6.47
N LEU A 165 0.69 -3.64 -6.85
CA LEU A 165 1.16 -4.92 -6.33
C LEU A 165 1.43 -4.81 -4.82
N ILE A 166 2.19 -3.83 -4.35
CA ILE A 166 2.51 -3.64 -2.92
C ILE A 166 1.22 -3.45 -2.11
N LEU A 167 0.31 -2.59 -2.58
CA LEU A 167 -0.98 -2.36 -1.92
C LEU A 167 -1.81 -3.64 -1.81
N ARG A 168 -1.85 -4.43 -2.91
CA ARG A 168 -2.56 -5.70 -2.96
C ARG A 168 -2.04 -6.67 -1.90
N GLU A 169 -0.71 -6.90 -1.86
CA GLU A 169 -0.12 -7.84 -0.92
C GLU A 169 -0.33 -7.40 0.54
N VAL A 170 -0.22 -6.09 0.83
CA VAL A 170 -0.53 -5.54 2.15
C VAL A 170 -1.98 -5.81 2.54
N MET A 171 -2.95 -5.43 1.70
CA MET A 171 -4.36 -5.59 2.05
C MET A 171 -4.76 -7.07 2.17
N HIS A 172 -4.25 -7.92 1.28
CA HIS A 172 -4.58 -9.33 1.23
C HIS A 172 -4.00 -10.11 2.43
N HIS A 173 -2.68 -10.03 2.62
CA HIS A 173 -1.98 -10.81 3.64
C HIS A 173 -2.20 -10.31 5.06
N LEU A 174 -2.40 -8.99 5.23
CA LEU A 174 -2.69 -8.40 6.53
C LEU A 174 -4.19 -8.30 6.83
N ARG A 175 -5.04 -8.76 5.88
CA ARG A 175 -6.51 -8.89 6.02
C ARG A 175 -7.22 -7.55 6.26
N PHE A 176 -6.79 -6.50 5.57
CA PHE A 176 -7.49 -5.24 5.58
C PHE A 176 -8.58 -5.25 4.50
N PRO A 177 -9.87 -5.16 4.87
CA PRO A 177 -10.96 -5.15 3.89
C PRO A 177 -11.02 -3.85 3.10
N ASN A 178 -10.54 -2.76 3.69
CA ASN A 178 -10.58 -1.42 3.11
C ASN A 178 -9.31 -0.64 3.48
N ILE A 179 -8.97 0.35 2.64
CA ILE A 179 -8.02 1.42 2.97
C ILE A 179 -8.70 2.77 2.79
N THR A 180 -8.54 3.67 3.76
CA THR A 180 -9.05 5.04 3.69
C THR A 180 -7.93 5.99 3.31
N ILE A 181 -8.11 6.75 2.22
CA ILE A 181 -7.19 7.77 1.71
C ILE A 181 -7.67 9.12 2.24
N CYS A 182 -6.88 9.78 3.11
CA CYS A 182 -7.24 10.98 3.87
C CYS A 182 -6.85 12.29 3.21
#